data_858ed63f2eefbd9fca5bd57650047afa
#
_entry.id   858ed63f2eefbd9fca5bd57650047afa
#
_cell.length_a   1.000
_cell.length_b   1.000
_cell.length_c   1.000
_cell.angle_alpha   90.00
_cell.angle_beta   90.00
_cell.angle_gamma   90.00
#
_symmetry.space_group_name_H-M   'P 1'
#
loop_
_entity.id
_entity.type
_entity.pdbx_description
1 polymer ?
#
loop_
_entity_poly.entity_id
_entity_poly.type
_entity_poly.pdbx_seq_one_letter_code
_entity_poly.pdbx_strand_id
1 'polypeptide(L)'
;MNLILNSTNRLITSGCSYTEYAWPTWATYLGRHAHSNINVGRSGSDNAGIARRVMDIVQPNDVVVILWSGFDRWNSYSDAPIFNPIDKDKNHWARHGCMNIRHKRFYVDHYHKVERFYTTMDYIKLIDCHSQANSYTAYHFSAFPLFLGESEFEIDQRLVEIYNKFSIANNFLLDDNLEDHKLRLKNDPENWHPTPETHWSFFKNYMAPRLHIEVNDNFYLKDENDQAKQIALDLH
;
A
#
# COMPACT_ATOMS: atom_id res chain seq x y z
N MET A 1 21.10 -16.62 1.84
CA MET A 1 20.83 -15.91 0.55
C MET A 1 20.57 -14.47 0.97
N ASN A 2 21.62 -13.65 0.91
CA ASN A 2 21.56 -12.30 1.49
C ASN A 2 21.10 -11.31 0.45
N LEU A 3 20.13 -10.53 0.86
CA LEU A 3 19.72 -9.23 0.34
C LEU A 3 19.11 -9.19 -1.06
N ILE A 4 17.84 -8.98 -1.06
CA ILE A 4 17.04 -8.57 -2.21
C ILE A 4 17.52 -7.19 -2.72
N LEU A 5 17.97 -6.31 -1.82
CA LEU A 5 18.53 -4.99 -2.14
C LEU A 5 20.06 -5.07 -2.16
N ASN A 6 20.63 -5.43 -3.30
CA ASN A 6 22.07 -5.25 -3.51
C ASN A 6 22.37 -3.80 -3.92
N SER A 7 23.65 -3.42 -3.87
CA SER A 7 24.10 -2.04 -4.15
C SER A 7 23.84 -1.55 -5.58
N THR A 8 23.23 -2.36 -6.44
CA THR A 8 22.99 -2.04 -7.85
C THR A 8 21.50 -1.95 -8.18
N ASN A 9 20.62 -2.48 -7.32
CA ASN A 9 19.20 -2.50 -7.63
C ASN A 9 18.50 -1.21 -7.18
N ARG A 10 17.65 -0.70 -8.06
CA ARG A 10 16.74 0.39 -7.73
C ARG A 10 15.52 -0.18 -7.02
N LEU A 11 15.15 0.41 -5.88
CA LEU A 11 13.93 0.09 -5.15
C LEU A 11 12.80 0.98 -5.64
N ILE A 12 11.65 0.37 -5.94
CA ILE A 12 10.39 1.06 -6.18
C ILE A 12 9.40 0.65 -5.10
N THR A 13 8.83 1.61 -4.40
CA THR A 13 7.74 1.38 -3.44
C THR A 13 6.44 1.97 -3.96
N SER A 14 5.32 1.26 -3.80
CA SER A 14 4.01 1.71 -4.26
C SER A 14 2.91 1.33 -3.27
N GLY A 15 1.84 2.12 -3.25
CA GLY A 15 0.68 1.91 -2.39
C GLY A 15 -0.21 3.16 -2.31
N CYS A 16 -1.05 3.21 -1.28
CA CYS A 16 -1.92 4.34 -0.98
C CYS A 16 -1.26 5.33 0.02
N SER A 17 -2.06 6.07 0.79
CA SER A 17 -1.57 6.98 1.85
C SER A 17 -0.75 6.29 2.94
N TYR A 18 -0.86 4.97 3.09
CA TYR A 18 -0.01 4.19 3.99
C TYR A 18 1.41 3.99 3.45
N THR A 19 1.67 4.36 2.21
CA THR A 19 2.98 4.31 1.55
C THR A 19 3.58 5.69 1.36
N GLU A 20 2.75 6.71 1.14
CA GLU A 20 3.16 8.11 0.97
C GLU A 20 2.26 9.01 1.81
N TYR A 21 2.83 9.65 2.83
CA TYR A 21 2.10 10.49 3.76
C TYR A 21 2.97 11.66 4.28
N ALA A 22 2.38 12.52 5.14
CA ALA A 22 3.06 13.69 5.71
C ALA A 22 4.23 13.35 6.64
N TRP A 23 4.30 12.11 7.12
CA TRP A 23 5.37 11.59 7.97
C TRP A 23 6.03 10.35 7.37
N PRO A 24 7.20 9.90 7.92
CA PRO A 24 7.87 8.68 7.48
C PRO A 24 6.98 7.44 7.55
N THR A 25 6.93 6.72 6.44
CA THR A 25 6.17 5.47 6.31
C THR A 25 7.12 4.27 6.22
N TRP A 26 6.57 3.06 6.16
CA TRP A 26 7.34 1.85 5.90
C TRP A 26 8.23 1.98 4.65
N ALA A 27 7.74 2.67 3.62
CA ALA A 27 8.49 2.90 2.38
C ALA A 27 9.70 3.80 2.59
N THR A 28 9.60 4.78 3.49
CA THR A 28 10.73 5.63 3.90
C THR A 28 11.81 4.81 4.59
N TYR A 29 11.41 3.95 5.53
CA TYR A 29 12.36 3.11 6.27
C TYR A 29 13.01 2.05 5.37
N LEU A 30 12.23 1.40 4.52
CA LEU A 30 12.75 0.45 3.52
C LEU A 30 13.72 1.13 2.55
N GLY A 31 13.37 2.35 2.10
CA GLY A 31 14.19 3.12 1.16
C GLY A 31 15.60 3.42 1.67
N ARG A 32 15.80 3.49 2.99
CA ARG A 32 17.14 3.69 3.61
C ARG A 32 18.06 2.49 3.49
N HIS A 33 17.53 1.33 3.17
CA HIS A 33 18.30 0.11 2.90
C HIS A 33 18.64 -0.05 1.42
N ALA A 34 18.16 0.86 0.54
CA ALA A 34 18.43 0.80 -0.89
C ALA A 34 19.42 1.88 -1.33
N HIS A 35 20.23 1.57 -2.34
CA HIS A 35 21.11 2.56 -2.96
C HIS A 35 20.34 3.66 -3.70
N SER A 36 19.24 3.29 -4.33
CA SER A 36 18.32 4.19 -5.03
C SER A 36 16.89 3.79 -4.72
N ASN A 37 16.06 4.76 -4.31
CA ASN A 37 14.66 4.53 -3.97
C ASN A 37 13.75 5.52 -4.68
N ILE A 38 12.65 5.01 -5.27
CA ILE A 38 11.58 5.80 -5.84
C ILE A 38 10.27 5.38 -5.19
N ASN A 39 9.67 6.28 -4.42
CA ASN A 39 8.34 6.07 -3.85
C ASN A 39 7.28 6.66 -4.80
N VAL A 40 6.45 5.78 -5.38
CA VAL A 40 5.30 6.15 -6.22
C VAL A 40 3.96 5.92 -5.51
N GLY A 41 3.99 5.76 -4.20
CA GLY A 41 2.80 5.77 -3.36
C GLY A 41 2.02 7.05 -3.57
N ARG A 42 0.69 7.00 -3.41
CA ARG A 42 -0.16 8.19 -3.52
C ARG A 42 -1.38 8.06 -2.64
N SER A 43 -1.62 9.08 -1.82
CA SER A 43 -2.80 9.12 -0.96
C SER A 43 -4.10 8.90 -1.74
N GLY A 44 -4.97 8.04 -1.20
CA GLY A 44 -6.27 7.71 -1.80
C GLY A 44 -6.23 6.82 -3.05
N SER A 45 -5.08 6.24 -3.40
CA SER A 45 -4.99 5.34 -4.55
C SER A 45 -5.82 4.07 -4.36
N ASP A 46 -6.45 3.66 -5.46
CA ASP A 46 -6.96 2.31 -5.66
C ASP A 46 -5.87 1.38 -6.20
N ASN A 47 -6.17 0.09 -6.26
CA ASN A 47 -5.23 -0.92 -6.70
C ASN A 47 -4.89 -0.84 -8.20
N ALA A 48 -5.79 -0.32 -9.03
CA ALA A 48 -5.52 -0.02 -10.45
C ALA A 48 -4.45 1.08 -10.59
N GLY A 49 -4.58 2.17 -9.83
CA GLY A 49 -3.63 3.27 -9.81
C GLY A 49 -2.27 2.84 -9.25
N ILE A 50 -2.26 1.98 -8.22
CA ILE A 50 -1.02 1.40 -7.67
C ILE A 50 -0.28 0.60 -8.75
N ALA A 51 -0.96 -0.33 -9.43
CA ALA A 51 -0.38 -1.16 -10.48
C ALA A 51 0.16 -0.32 -11.65
N ARG A 52 -0.63 0.64 -12.14
CA ARG A 52 -0.24 1.49 -13.27
C ARG A 52 1.03 2.25 -13.00
N ARG A 53 1.15 2.93 -11.84
CA ARG A 53 2.35 3.72 -11.52
C ARG A 53 3.62 2.88 -11.43
N VAL A 54 3.51 1.63 -11.01
CA VAL A 54 4.65 0.69 -11.04
C VAL A 54 5.03 0.40 -12.50
N MET A 55 4.06 -0.01 -13.32
CA MET A 55 4.31 -0.38 -14.72
C MET A 55 4.88 0.78 -15.56
N ASP A 56 4.50 2.03 -15.24
CA ASP A 56 4.95 3.22 -15.96
C ASP A 56 6.46 3.52 -15.78
N ILE A 57 7.08 3.04 -14.67
CA ILE A 57 8.45 3.46 -14.32
C ILE A 57 9.44 2.32 -14.13
N VAL A 58 8.93 1.09 -13.99
CA VAL A 58 9.78 -0.07 -13.70
C VAL A 58 10.75 -0.38 -14.84
N GLN A 59 11.94 -0.85 -14.48
CA GLN A 59 13.01 -1.26 -15.39
C GLN A 59 13.51 -2.66 -15.03
N PRO A 60 14.23 -3.34 -15.93
CA PRO A 60 14.86 -4.61 -15.60
C PRO A 60 15.78 -4.50 -14.38
N ASN A 61 15.76 -5.55 -13.54
CA ASN A 61 16.49 -5.66 -12.29
C ASN A 61 16.01 -4.75 -11.14
N ASP A 62 14.93 -3.99 -11.30
CA ASP A 62 14.32 -3.29 -10.18
C ASP A 62 13.78 -4.27 -9.13
N VAL A 63 13.76 -3.80 -7.88
CA VAL A 63 13.01 -4.44 -6.79
C VAL A 63 11.78 -3.59 -6.49
N VAL A 64 10.62 -4.17 -6.62
CA VAL A 64 9.34 -3.49 -6.41
C VAL A 64 8.69 -4.04 -5.15
N VAL A 65 8.32 -3.17 -4.22
CA VAL A 65 7.58 -3.56 -3.01
C VAL A 65 6.26 -2.80 -2.97
N ILE A 66 5.16 -3.52 -2.96
CA ILE A 66 3.82 -2.97 -3.05
C ILE A 66 3.05 -3.27 -1.77
N LEU A 67 2.48 -2.23 -1.18
CA LEU A 67 1.46 -2.33 -0.14
C LEU A 67 0.09 -2.05 -0.77
N TRP A 68 -0.63 -3.12 -1.13
CA TRP A 68 -1.94 -3.02 -1.76
C TRP A 68 -2.97 -2.39 -0.82
N SER A 69 -3.80 -1.52 -1.36
CA SER A 69 -4.88 -0.85 -0.64
C SER A 69 -6.11 -1.76 -0.49
N GLY A 70 -7.09 -1.32 0.30
CA GLY A 70 -8.38 -2.00 0.38
C GLY A 70 -9.04 -2.15 -1.00
N PHE A 71 -9.66 -3.29 -1.23
CA PHE A 71 -10.38 -3.57 -2.49
C PHE A 71 -11.72 -2.81 -2.60
N ASP A 72 -12.13 -2.17 -1.52
CA ASP A 72 -13.29 -1.27 -1.46
C ASP A 72 -13.07 0.07 -2.19
N ARG A 73 -11.84 0.37 -2.59
CA ARG A 73 -11.46 1.62 -3.26
C ARG A 73 -11.37 1.44 -4.77
N TRP A 74 -11.86 2.43 -5.50
CA TRP A 74 -11.60 2.57 -6.93
C TRP A 74 -11.64 4.03 -7.34
N ASN A 75 -10.99 4.34 -8.44
CA ASN A 75 -10.98 5.67 -9.04
C ASN A 75 -11.73 5.64 -10.36
N SER A 76 -12.46 6.72 -10.68
CA SER A 76 -13.02 6.95 -12.00
C SER A 76 -12.36 8.15 -12.65
N TYR A 77 -12.25 8.11 -13.97
CA TYR A 77 -11.77 9.24 -14.75
C TYR A 77 -12.90 10.28 -14.90
N SER A 78 -12.52 11.57 -14.89
CA SER A 78 -13.43 12.69 -15.16
C SER A 78 -12.83 13.57 -16.24
N ASP A 79 -13.65 14.00 -17.20
CA ASP A 79 -13.24 14.94 -18.25
C ASP A 79 -12.91 16.34 -17.68
N ALA A 80 -13.49 16.70 -16.54
CA ALA A 80 -13.14 17.90 -15.80
C ALA A 80 -12.08 17.64 -14.72
N PRO A 81 -11.09 18.54 -14.54
CA PRO A 81 -10.14 18.40 -13.45
C PRO A 81 -10.86 18.44 -12.09
N ILE A 82 -10.56 17.45 -11.25
CA ILE A 82 -11.11 17.35 -9.91
C ILE A 82 -10.09 17.98 -8.96
N PHE A 83 -10.49 19.06 -8.31
CA PHE A 83 -9.65 19.68 -7.28
C PHE A 83 -9.58 18.76 -6.05
N ASN A 84 -8.36 18.39 -5.70
CA ASN A 84 -8.07 17.70 -4.46
C ASN A 84 -7.22 18.62 -3.56
N PRO A 85 -7.74 19.06 -2.42
CA PRO A 85 -7.00 19.99 -1.54
C PRO A 85 -5.72 19.39 -0.96
N ILE A 86 -5.62 18.06 -0.88
CA ILE A 86 -4.43 17.36 -0.37
C ILE A 86 -3.39 17.17 -1.48
N ASP A 87 -3.85 17.05 -2.72
CA ASP A 87 -3.01 16.81 -3.89
C ASP A 87 -3.15 18.05 -4.78
N LYS A 88 -2.18 18.95 -4.70
CA LYS A 88 -2.20 20.26 -5.41
C LYS A 88 -2.23 20.14 -6.93
N ASP A 89 -2.05 18.92 -7.45
CA ASP A 89 -2.13 18.65 -8.88
C ASP A 89 -3.60 18.56 -9.35
N LYS A 90 -3.88 19.15 -10.50
CA LYS A 90 -5.15 18.95 -11.19
C LYS A 90 -5.26 17.48 -11.61
N ASN A 91 -6.14 16.75 -10.94
CA ASN A 91 -6.31 15.34 -11.16
C ASN A 91 -7.67 15.05 -11.79
N HIS A 92 -7.68 14.33 -12.89
CA HIS A 92 -8.90 13.87 -13.55
C HIS A 92 -9.48 12.58 -12.94
N TRP A 93 -8.83 12.02 -11.91
CA TRP A 93 -9.26 10.79 -11.26
C TRP A 93 -10.07 11.09 -10.00
N ALA A 94 -11.37 10.83 -10.06
CA ALA A 94 -12.23 10.83 -8.89
C ALA A 94 -11.96 9.59 -8.02
N ARG A 95 -11.79 9.81 -6.72
CA ARG A 95 -11.56 8.75 -5.74
C ARG A 95 -12.89 8.32 -5.14
N HIS A 96 -13.17 7.04 -5.20
CA HIS A 96 -14.35 6.43 -4.63
C HIS A 96 -13.94 5.42 -3.56
N GLY A 97 -14.72 5.32 -2.50
CA GLY A 97 -14.52 4.37 -1.42
C GLY A 97 -15.56 4.59 -0.32
N CYS A 98 -15.66 3.64 0.60
CA CYS A 98 -16.62 3.68 1.71
C CYS A 98 -16.52 4.97 2.56
N MET A 99 -15.34 5.58 2.62
CA MET A 99 -15.07 6.81 3.37
C MET A 99 -15.42 8.09 2.60
N ASN A 100 -15.74 8.03 1.31
CA ASN A 100 -16.04 9.22 0.53
C ASN A 100 -17.55 9.54 0.52
N ILE A 101 -17.99 10.33 1.48
CA ILE A 101 -19.40 10.72 1.67
C ILE A 101 -19.99 11.38 0.39
N ARG A 102 -19.19 12.10 -0.41
CA ARG A 102 -19.67 12.80 -1.62
C ARG A 102 -20.15 11.84 -2.70
N HIS A 103 -19.66 10.62 -2.71
CA HIS A 103 -19.97 9.58 -3.70
C HIS A 103 -20.68 8.38 -3.09
N LYS A 104 -21.23 8.51 -1.88
CA LYS A 104 -21.88 7.40 -1.16
C LYS A 104 -22.95 6.68 -2.02
N ARG A 105 -23.77 7.43 -2.76
CA ARG A 105 -24.80 6.84 -3.63
C ARG A 105 -24.17 5.99 -4.74
N PHE A 106 -23.17 6.53 -5.42
CA PHE A 106 -22.45 5.79 -6.45
C PHE A 106 -21.80 4.52 -5.89
N TYR A 107 -21.20 4.61 -4.69
CA TYR A 107 -20.63 3.45 -4.01
C TYR A 107 -21.70 2.40 -3.71
N VAL A 108 -22.82 2.79 -3.10
CA VAL A 108 -23.93 1.85 -2.77
C VAL A 108 -24.52 1.19 -4.02
N ASP A 109 -24.66 1.94 -5.11
CA ASP A 109 -25.28 1.46 -6.33
C ASP A 109 -24.36 0.53 -7.16
N HIS A 110 -23.03 0.68 -7.03
CA HIS A 110 -22.04 0.01 -7.90
C HIS A 110 -21.01 -0.85 -7.16
N TYR A 111 -20.98 -0.82 -5.83
CA TYR A 111 -20.06 -1.65 -5.08
C TYR A 111 -20.54 -3.10 -5.00
N HIS A 112 -19.71 -3.99 -5.51
CA HIS A 112 -19.91 -5.42 -5.34
C HIS A 112 -18.61 -6.03 -4.79
N LYS A 113 -18.64 -6.48 -3.53
CA LYS A 113 -17.45 -6.92 -2.77
C LYS A 113 -16.63 -7.96 -3.51
N VAL A 114 -17.28 -9.02 -3.99
CA VAL A 114 -16.61 -10.13 -4.68
C VAL A 114 -15.98 -9.67 -5.99
N GLU A 115 -16.67 -8.84 -6.78
CA GLU A 115 -16.14 -8.28 -8.03
C GLU A 115 -14.90 -7.40 -7.76
N ARG A 116 -14.96 -6.54 -6.76
CA ARG A 116 -13.84 -5.66 -6.38
C ARG A 116 -12.64 -6.46 -5.90
N PHE A 117 -12.89 -7.54 -5.18
CA PHE A 117 -11.82 -8.44 -4.77
C PHE A 117 -11.17 -9.14 -5.98
N TYR A 118 -11.97 -9.69 -6.92
CA TYR A 118 -11.44 -10.24 -8.18
C TYR A 118 -10.60 -9.22 -8.93
N THR A 119 -11.13 -8.03 -9.11
CA THR A 119 -10.41 -6.93 -9.79
C THR A 119 -9.06 -6.62 -9.10
N THR A 120 -9.02 -6.63 -7.77
CA THR A 120 -7.78 -6.46 -7.02
C THR A 120 -6.80 -7.60 -7.28
N MET A 121 -7.27 -8.84 -7.26
CA MET A 121 -6.43 -10.01 -7.53
C MET A 121 -5.89 -10.00 -8.97
N ASP A 122 -6.69 -9.52 -9.93
CA ASP A 122 -6.26 -9.35 -11.33
C ASP A 122 -5.12 -8.34 -11.45
N TYR A 123 -5.17 -7.20 -10.73
CA TYR A 123 -4.05 -6.24 -10.72
C TYR A 123 -2.80 -6.81 -10.06
N ILE A 124 -2.95 -7.56 -8.98
CA ILE A 124 -1.81 -8.23 -8.33
C ILE A 124 -1.18 -9.23 -9.31
N LYS A 125 -2.00 -10.05 -9.97
CA LYS A 125 -1.54 -11.02 -10.96
C LYS A 125 -0.94 -10.35 -12.19
N LEU A 126 -1.50 -9.22 -12.62
CA LEU A 126 -0.94 -8.41 -13.71
C LEU A 126 0.50 -7.96 -13.40
N ILE A 127 0.75 -7.45 -12.20
CA ILE A 127 2.10 -7.06 -11.77
C ILE A 127 3.03 -8.28 -11.71
N ASP A 128 2.56 -9.42 -11.17
CA ASP A 128 3.34 -10.66 -11.13
C ASP A 128 3.76 -11.12 -12.54
N CYS A 129 2.83 -11.15 -13.49
CA CYS A 129 3.13 -11.48 -14.89
C CYS A 129 4.04 -10.44 -15.56
N HIS A 130 3.77 -9.15 -15.31
CA HIS A 130 4.57 -8.06 -15.85
C HIS A 130 6.01 -8.10 -15.31
N SER A 131 6.20 -8.48 -14.06
CA SER A 131 7.53 -8.62 -13.44
C SER A 131 8.35 -9.72 -14.13
N GLN A 132 7.72 -10.85 -14.42
CA GLN A 132 8.37 -11.96 -15.15
C GLN A 132 8.73 -11.56 -16.57
N ALA A 133 7.83 -10.87 -17.28
CA ALA A 133 8.05 -10.44 -18.66
C ALA A 133 9.12 -9.35 -18.79
N ASN A 134 9.31 -8.51 -17.79
CA ASN A 134 10.22 -7.37 -17.80
C ASN A 134 11.43 -7.50 -16.87
N SER A 135 11.68 -8.71 -16.35
CA SER A 135 12.89 -9.06 -15.59
C SER A 135 13.12 -8.20 -14.34
N TYR A 136 12.07 -7.88 -13.57
CA TYR A 136 12.18 -7.28 -12.25
C TYR A 136 11.55 -8.18 -11.19
N THR A 137 11.76 -7.88 -9.90
CA THR A 137 11.19 -8.66 -8.80
C THR A 137 10.13 -7.86 -8.07
N ALA A 138 8.91 -8.39 -7.94
CA ALA A 138 7.82 -7.76 -7.20
C ALA A 138 7.50 -8.53 -5.90
N TYR A 139 7.23 -7.79 -4.82
CA TYR A 139 6.79 -8.29 -3.53
C TYR A 139 5.45 -7.65 -3.16
N HIS A 140 4.51 -8.48 -2.72
CA HIS A 140 3.12 -8.09 -2.50
C HIS A 140 2.75 -8.19 -1.02
N PHE A 141 2.41 -7.06 -0.41
CA PHE A 141 1.90 -6.95 0.96
C PHE A 141 0.51 -6.31 0.95
N SER A 142 -0.27 -6.50 2.00
CA SER A 142 -1.58 -5.86 2.16
C SER A 142 -1.57 -4.79 3.25
N ALA A 143 -2.24 -3.66 2.97
CA ALA A 143 -2.48 -2.63 3.98
C ALA A 143 -3.64 -2.99 4.91
N PHE A 144 -4.58 -3.81 4.45
CA PHE A 144 -5.82 -4.14 5.13
C PHE A 144 -6.08 -5.65 5.08
N PRO A 145 -6.85 -6.20 6.05
CA PRO A 145 -7.27 -7.60 5.99
C PRO A 145 -8.03 -7.91 4.69
N LEU A 146 -7.63 -8.96 3.98
CA LEU A 146 -8.21 -9.28 2.66
C LEU A 146 -9.55 -10.02 2.74
N PHE A 147 -9.80 -10.78 3.82
CA PHE A 147 -10.92 -11.73 3.86
C PHE A 147 -12.01 -11.38 4.86
N LEU A 148 -12.03 -10.15 5.38
CA LEU A 148 -13.08 -9.77 6.32
C LEU A 148 -14.47 -9.89 5.66
N GLY A 149 -15.36 -10.57 6.37
CA GLY A 149 -16.77 -10.70 6.07
C GLY A 149 -17.55 -9.38 6.23
N GLU A 150 -18.86 -9.48 6.34
CA GLU A 150 -19.71 -8.32 6.66
C GLU A 150 -19.57 -7.89 8.13
N SER A 151 -19.24 -8.82 9.00
CA SER A 151 -18.77 -8.54 10.36
C SER A 151 -17.25 -8.59 10.40
N GLU A 152 -16.61 -7.69 11.17
CA GLU A 152 -15.14 -7.59 11.30
C GLU A 152 -14.46 -8.85 11.87
N PHE A 153 -15.24 -9.86 12.25
CA PHE A 153 -14.77 -11.10 12.87
C PHE A 153 -14.98 -12.35 11.99
N GLU A 154 -15.61 -12.19 10.83
CA GLU A 154 -15.99 -13.30 9.99
C GLU A 154 -15.16 -13.34 8.71
N ILE A 155 -14.60 -14.51 8.38
CA ILE A 155 -13.88 -14.73 7.13
C ILE A 155 -14.88 -15.02 6.02
N ASP A 156 -14.86 -14.24 4.95
CA ASP A 156 -15.66 -14.50 3.75
C ASP A 156 -15.01 -15.63 2.92
N GLN A 157 -15.55 -16.83 3.03
CA GLN A 157 -15.03 -18.01 2.35
C GLN A 157 -15.00 -17.87 0.82
N ARG A 158 -15.89 -17.07 0.23
CA ARG A 158 -15.88 -16.78 -1.21
C ARG A 158 -14.59 -16.09 -1.63
N LEU A 159 -14.09 -15.16 -0.82
CA LEU A 159 -12.83 -14.44 -1.08
C LEU A 159 -11.63 -15.39 -0.95
N VAL A 160 -11.65 -16.30 0.00
CA VAL A 160 -10.63 -17.35 0.17
C VAL A 160 -10.60 -18.28 -1.05
N GLU A 161 -11.75 -18.71 -1.53
CA GLU A 161 -11.85 -19.55 -2.74
C GLU A 161 -11.33 -18.85 -3.98
N ILE A 162 -11.61 -17.54 -4.12
CA ILE A 162 -11.08 -16.73 -5.22
C ILE A 162 -9.56 -16.65 -5.11
N TYR A 163 -9.05 -16.25 -3.95
CA TYR A 163 -7.62 -16.10 -3.74
C TYR A 163 -6.84 -17.37 -4.08
N ASN A 164 -7.34 -18.53 -3.68
CA ASN A 164 -6.69 -19.82 -3.93
C ASN A 164 -6.58 -20.19 -5.43
N LYS A 165 -7.30 -19.49 -6.31
CA LYS A 165 -7.19 -19.65 -7.77
C LYS A 165 -6.02 -18.87 -8.37
N PHE A 166 -5.46 -17.92 -7.62
CA PHE A 166 -4.34 -17.10 -8.08
C PHE A 166 -3.02 -17.68 -7.57
N SER A 167 -2.09 -17.96 -8.50
CA SER A 167 -0.70 -18.26 -8.17
C SER A 167 0.11 -16.99 -8.36
N ILE A 168 0.64 -16.44 -7.27
CA ILE A 168 1.38 -15.18 -7.22
C ILE A 168 2.71 -15.42 -6.52
N ALA A 169 3.82 -15.02 -7.14
CA ALA A 169 5.13 -15.10 -6.54
C ALA A 169 5.34 -14.03 -5.45
N ASN A 170 6.24 -14.28 -4.50
CA ASN A 170 6.60 -13.35 -3.42
C ASN A 170 5.38 -12.71 -2.74
N ASN A 171 4.43 -13.55 -2.37
CA ASN A 171 3.11 -13.14 -1.91
C ASN A 171 3.01 -13.25 -0.39
N PHE A 172 2.81 -12.11 0.25
CA PHE A 172 2.63 -11.95 1.70
C PHE A 172 1.28 -11.31 2.04
N LEU A 173 0.30 -11.46 1.15
CA LEU A 173 -1.02 -10.81 1.28
C LEU A 173 -1.86 -11.40 2.42
N LEU A 174 -1.69 -12.69 2.72
CA LEU A 174 -2.45 -13.41 3.75
C LEU A 174 -1.82 -13.35 5.13
N ASP A 175 -0.59 -12.95 5.17
CA ASP A 175 0.12 -12.83 6.43
C ASP A 175 -0.46 -11.64 7.24
N ASP A 176 0.34 -10.99 8.00
CA ASP A 176 -0.03 -9.79 8.73
C ASP A 176 -0.26 -8.59 7.78
N ASN A 177 -1.05 -7.64 8.16
CA ASN A 177 -1.27 -6.40 7.42
C ASN A 177 -1.03 -5.19 8.32
N LEU A 178 -0.86 -4.02 7.69
CA LEU A 178 -0.49 -2.81 8.43
C LEU A 178 -1.60 -2.33 9.37
N GLU A 179 -2.87 -2.51 9.00
CA GLU A 179 -4.00 -2.09 9.85
C GLU A 179 -4.10 -2.93 11.12
N ASP A 180 -3.97 -4.27 11.02
CA ASP A 180 -3.94 -5.14 12.21
C ASP A 180 -2.74 -4.83 13.10
N HIS A 181 -1.60 -4.48 12.49
CA HIS A 181 -0.41 -4.07 13.25
C HIS A 181 -0.67 -2.76 14.03
N LYS A 182 -1.32 -1.78 13.42
CA LYS A 182 -1.75 -0.53 14.04
C LYS A 182 -2.68 -0.80 15.25
N LEU A 183 -3.68 -1.66 15.07
CA LEU A 183 -4.63 -2.01 16.13
C LEU A 183 -3.95 -2.67 17.33
N ARG A 184 -2.92 -3.50 17.11
CA ARG A 184 -2.17 -4.15 18.20
C ARG A 184 -1.34 -3.16 19.02
N LEU A 185 -0.82 -2.12 18.42
CA LEU A 185 0.03 -1.15 19.13
C LEU A 185 -0.73 -0.19 20.04
N LYS A 186 -2.07 -0.10 19.94
CA LYS A 186 -2.97 0.74 20.77
C LYS A 186 -2.58 2.22 20.89
N ASN A 187 -1.70 2.71 20.03
CA ASN A 187 -1.06 4.02 20.18
C ASN A 187 -1.68 5.12 19.30
N ASP A 188 -2.81 4.83 18.63
CA ASP A 188 -3.38 5.75 17.65
C ASP A 188 -4.92 5.76 17.71
N PRO A 189 -5.53 6.32 18.77
CA PRO A 189 -6.98 6.26 18.94
C PRO A 189 -7.76 7.21 18.02
N GLU A 190 -7.13 8.22 17.43
CA GLU A 190 -7.87 9.30 16.74
C GLU A 190 -7.45 9.55 15.28
N ASN A 191 -6.35 8.98 14.83
CA ASN A 191 -5.87 9.20 13.47
C ASN A 191 -6.14 8.00 12.57
N TRP A 192 -6.73 8.25 11.40
CA TRP A 192 -7.00 7.25 10.37
C TRP A 192 -5.74 6.65 9.72
N HIS A 193 -4.58 7.25 9.97
CA HIS A 193 -3.31 6.80 9.41
C HIS A 193 -2.39 6.25 10.48
N PRO A 194 -1.69 5.14 10.20
CA PRO A 194 -0.68 4.60 11.11
C PRO A 194 0.40 5.63 11.41
N THR A 195 0.83 5.70 12.68
CA THR A 195 1.92 6.60 13.10
C THR A 195 3.26 6.16 12.53
N PRO A 196 4.30 7.01 12.55
CA PRO A 196 5.67 6.62 12.19
C PRO A 196 6.17 5.41 12.97
N GLU A 197 5.81 5.28 14.26
CA GLU A 197 6.17 4.12 15.09
C GLU A 197 5.48 2.85 14.59
N THR A 198 4.22 2.94 14.20
CA THR A 198 3.49 1.81 13.62
C THR A 198 4.13 1.38 12.31
N HIS A 199 4.46 2.32 11.43
CA HIS A 199 5.16 2.04 10.19
C HIS A 199 6.54 1.43 10.41
N TRP A 200 7.32 1.96 11.37
CA TRP A 200 8.61 1.40 11.73
C TRP A 200 8.49 -0.04 12.26
N SER A 201 7.56 -0.25 13.18
CA SER A 201 7.33 -1.56 13.77
C SER A 201 6.86 -2.58 12.73
N PHE A 202 5.97 -2.20 11.82
CA PHE A 202 5.53 -3.03 10.70
C PHE A 202 6.70 -3.36 9.76
N PHE A 203 7.48 -2.37 9.38
CA PHE A 203 8.68 -2.59 8.57
C PHE A 203 9.65 -3.54 9.26
N LYS A 204 10.07 -3.22 10.49
CA LYS A 204 11.10 -3.96 11.22
C LYS A 204 10.72 -5.40 11.52
N ASN A 205 9.51 -5.60 12.05
CA ASN A 205 9.10 -6.89 12.60
C ASN A 205 8.40 -7.80 11.57
N TYR A 206 7.91 -7.21 10.48
CA TYR A 206 7.12 -7.94 9.51
C TYR A 206 7.72 -7.94 8.11
N MET A 207 7.97 -6.77 7.49
CA MET A 207 8.44 -6.72 6.11
C MET A 207 9.91 -7.12 5.97
N ALA A 208 10.79 -6.58 6.82
CA ALA A 208 12.23 -6.78 6.72
C ALA A 208 12.64 -8.26 6.81
N PRO A 209 12.10 -9.10 7.72
CA PRO A 209 12.39 -10.53 7.73
C PRO A 209 12.00 -11.23 6.43
N ARG A 210 10.86 -10.86 5.83
CA ARG A 210 10.37 -11.44 4.56
C ARG A 210 11.15 -10.98 3.34
N LEU A 211 11.71 -9.81 3.42
CA LEU A 211 12.59 -9.23 2.42
C LEU A 211 14.07 -9.58 2.66
N HIS A 212 14.36 -10.37 3.70
CA HIS A 212 15.72 -10.74 4.12
C HIS A 212 16.63 -9.52 4.33
N ILE A 213 16.08 -8.47 4.96
CA ILE A 213 16.79 -7.23 5.27
C ILE A 213 17.21 -7.25 6.74
N GLU A 214 18.49 -7.02 6.99
CA GLU A 214 19.00 -6.77 8.32
C GLU A 214 18.72 -5.31 8.70
N VAL A 215 17.91 -5.11 9.74
CA VAL A 215 17.44 -3.77 10.13
C VAL A 215 18.48 -3.10 11.02
N ASN A 216 18.86 -1.88 10.66
CA ASN A 216 19.65 -1.00 11.51
C ASN A 216 18.72 -0.06 12.29
N ASP A 217 18.64 -0.21 13.60
CA ASP A 217 17.77 0.58 14.49
C ASP A 217 18.11 2.09 14.49
N ASN A 218 19.31 2.47 14.06
CA ASN A 218 19.68 3.88 13.88
C ASN A 218 18.89 4.56 12.74
N PHE A 219 18.18 3.80 11.91
CA PHE A 219 17.30 4.35 10.87
C PHE A 219 15.94 4.81 11.40
N TYR A 220 15.63 4.52 12.66
CA TYR A 220 14.48 5.12 13.32
C TYR A 220 14.82 6.52 13.81
N LEU A 221 14.28 7.53 13.17
CA LEU A 221 14.53 8.95 13.48
C LEU A 221 13.39 9.48 14.35
N LYS A 222 13.57 9.38 15.67
CA LYS A 222 12.57 9.82 16.64
C LYS A 222 12.23 11.31 16.49
N ASP A 223 13.23 12.16 16.39
CA ASP A 223 13.05 13.61 16.35
C ASP A 223 12.34 14.06 15.06
N GLU A 224 12.68 13.48 13.89
CA GLU A 224 11.98 13.76 12.64
C GLU A 224 10.53 13.27 12.68
N ASN A 225 10.28 12.13 13.30
CA ASN A 225 8.95 11.58 13.46
C ASN A 225 8.08 12.46 14.36
N ASP A 226 8.64 12.99 15.46
CA ASP A 226 7.90 13.87 16.38
C ASP A 226 7.59 15.22 15.72
N GLN A 227 8.51 15.79 14.94
CA GLN A 227 8.27 16.99 14.14
C GLN A 227 7.19 16.78 13.07
N ALA A 228 7.26 15.66 12.33
CA ALA A 228 6.28 15.34 11.31
C ALA A 228 4.87 15.14 11.88
N LYS A 229 4.76 14.52 13.08
CA LYS A 229 3.49 14.41 13.79
C LYS A 229 2.92 15.77 14.18
N GLN A 230 3.76 16.66 14.71
CA GLN A 230 3.30 18.00 15.10
C GLN A 230 2.77 18.77 13.89
N ILE A 231 3.49 18.75 12.77
CA ILE A 231 3.05 19.39 11.52
C ILE A 231 1.69 18.82 11.05
N ALA A 232 1.51 17.49 11.16
CA ALA A 232 0.26 16.87 10.76
C ALA A 232 -0.93 17.22 11.67
N LEU A 233 -0.68 17.39 12.98
CA LEU A 233 -1.69 17.85 13.95
C LEU A 233 -2.08 19.31 13.71
N ASP A 234 -1.15 20.17 13.31
CA ASP A 234 -1.39 21.58 13.04
C ASP A 234 -2.16 21.82 11.72
N LEU A 235 -2.27 20.80 10.84
CA LEU A 235 -2.99 20.84 9.58
C LEU A 235 -4.45 20.38 9.64
N HIS A 236 -4.90 19.86 10.78
CA HIS A 236 -6.26 19.39 11.06
C HIS A 236 -6.95 20.21 12.13
#